data_d38dc0a09ff27e7cff3c2d8ccc53b748
#
_entry.id   d38dc0a09ff27e7cff3c2d8ccc53b748
#
_cell.length_a   1.000
_cell.length_b   1.000
_cell.length_c   1.000
_cell.angle_alpha   90.00
_cell.angle_beta   90.00
_cell.angle_gamma   90.00
#
_symmetry.space_group_name_H-M   'P 1'
#
loop_
_entity.id
_entity.type
_entity.pdbx_description
1 polymer ?
#
loop_
_entity_poly.entity_id
_entity_poly.type
_entity_poly.pdbx_seq_one_letter_code
_entity_poly.pdbx_strand_id
1 'polypeptide(L)'
;MNQIVVTGMVLSQTAIGENDRRVVILSKERGKIAAFARGARRPNSALVGATNPFSFGTFTVYEGRTSYTLVSASISNYFEELRTDIEGAYYGFYFLDLANYYAREANDETMMLKLLYQTLRALTNPRLPDRLIRYIYELKMLCINGEGPQVFECICCGEREKSAVFSVRKGGLVCGKCMNHIMDGISLHPSTLYTMQYIVSSPVEKLYNFLVKEEVLQQLSEIVTAYLKEYLGKQFKSLEILETITQ
;
A
#
# COMPACT_ATOMS: atom_id res chain seq x y z
N MET A 1 -8.31 26.06 -19.66
CA MET A 1 -7.80 24.85 -18.97
C MET A 1 -6.69 25.31 -18.04
N ASN A 2 -6.75 24.94 -16.77
CA ASN A 2 -5.74 25.33 -15.81
C ASN A 2 -4.61 24.28 -15.85
N GLN A 3 -3.36 24.74 -15.98
CA GLN A 3 -2.18 23.89 -15.92
C GLN A 3 -1.75 23.76 -14.46
N ILE A 4 -1.59 22.54 -13.98
CA ILE A 4 -1.11 22.25 -12.63
C ILE A 4 0.06 21.28 -12.69
N VAL A 5 0.91 21.36 -11.68
CA VAL A 5 2.02 20.40 -11.46
C VAL A 5 1.70 19.62 -10.20
N VAL A 6 1.77 18.31 -10.31
CA VAL A 6 1.53 17.40 -9.17
C VAL A 6 2.73 16.49 -8.96
N THR A 7 3.03 16.18 -7.70
CA THR A 7 4.04 15.19 -7.33
C THR A 7 3.33 13.88 -7.06
N GLY A 8 3.75 12.79 -7.70
CA GLY A 8 3.02 11.53 -7.54
C GLY A 8 3.73 10.33 -8.13
N MET A 9 3.00 9.21 -8.12
CA MET A 9 3.43 7.92 -8.64
C MET A 9 2.37 7.35 -9.58
N VAL A 10 2.80 6.82 -10.71
CA VAL A 10 1.92 6.10 -11.64
C VAL A 10 1.54 4.75 -11.02
N LEU A 11 0.25 4.57 -10.73
CA LEU A 11 -0.31 3.32 -10.20
C LEU A 11 -0.64 2.32 -11.30
N SER A 12 -1.20 2.79 -12.40
CA SER A 12 -1.57 1.93 -13.52
C SER A 12 -1.61 2.68 -14.84
N GLN A 13 -1.52 1.92 -15.93
CA GLN A 13 -1.69 2.43 -17.28
C GLN A 13 -2.59 1.50 -18.10
N THR A 14 -3.34 2.09 -19.03
CA THR A 14 -4.17 1.37 -20.00
C THR A 14 -3.97 1.98 -21.37
N ALA A 15 -3.75 1.15 -22.39
CA ALA A 15 -3.65 1.62 -23.77
C ALA A 15 -5.02 2.15 -24.24
N ILE A 16 -5.01 3.30 -24.94
CA ILE A 16 -6.18 3.87 -25.59
C ILE A 16 -5.84 4.10 -27.08
N GLY A 17 -6.60 3.44 -27.94
CA GLY A 17 -6.27 3.46 -29.37
C GLY A 17 -4.83 2.99 -29.64
N GLU A 18 -4.23 3.51 -30.71
CA GLU A 18 -2.91 3.06 -31.15
C GLU A 18 -1.76 3.74 -30.39
N ASN A 19 -1.89 5.03 -30.06
CA ASN A 19 -0.78 5.85 -29.64
C ASN A 19 -0.89 6.43 -28.22
N ASP A 20 -2.03 6.31 -27.58
CA ASP A 20 -2.33 7.00 -26.33
C ASP A 20 -2.37 6.04 -25.14
N ARG A 21 -2.26 6.59 -23.94
CA ARG A 21 -2.45 5.89 -22.67
C ARG A 21 -3.40 6.67 -21.77
N ARG A 22 -4.18 5.95 -20.99
CA ARG A 22 -4.79 6.45 -19.77
C ARG A 22 -3.93 6.01 -18.61
N VAL A 23 -3.49 6.95 -17.77
CA VAL A 23 -2.69 6.68 -16.58
C VAL A 23 -3.46 7.08 -15.34
N VAL A 24 -3.31 6.29 -14.28
CA VAL A 24 -3.78 6.63 -12.94
C VAL A 24 -2.57 7.00 -12.10
N ILE A 25 -2.59 8.18 -11.52
CA ILE A 25 -1.50 8.73 -10.72
C ILE A 25 -2.03 8.99 -9.31
N LEU A 26 -1.35 8.45 -8.30
CA LEU A 26 -1.51 8.85 -6.91
C LEU A 26 -0.68 10.10 -6.69
N SER A 27 -1.32 11.22 -6.46
CA SER A 27 -0.64 12.50 -6.29
C SER A 27 -0.82 13.09 -4.90
N LYS A 28 0.16 13.88 -4.49
CA LYS A 28 0.16 14.59 -3.21
C LYS A 28 -0.90 15.70 -3.19
N GLU A 29 -1.01 16.47 -4.28
CA GLU A 29 -1.76 17.72 -4.31
C GLU A 29 -3.24 17.53 -4.70
N ARG A 30 -3.57 16.40 -5.35
CA ARG A 30 -4.90 16.14 -5.93
C ARG A 30 -5.44 14.75 -5.64
N GLY A 31 -4.77 13.97 -4.77
CA GLY A 31 -5.14 12.59 -4.54
C GLY A 31 -4.99 11.73 -5.79
N LYS A 32 -5.90 10.81 -6.02
CA LYS A 32 -5.90 9.97 -7.21
C LYS A 32 -6.44 10.73 -8.42
N ILE A 33 -5.65 10.85 -9.48
CA ILE A 33 -6.07 11.46 -10.74
C ILE A 33 -5.97 10.48 -11.91
N ALA A 34 -6.89 10.60 -12.85
CA ALA A 34 -6.84 9.88 -14.12
C ALA A 34 -6.50 10.85 -15.25
N ALA A 35 -5.39 10.61 -15.94
CA ALA A 35 -4.89 11.49 -16.99
C ALA A 35 -4.75 10.77 -18.33
N PHE A 36 -5.12 11.45 -19.41
CA PHE A 36 -4.86 11.01 -20.78
C PHE A 36 -3.47 11.49 -21.22
N ALA A 37 -2.62 10.57 -21.59
CA ALA A 37 -1.27 10.81 -22.09
C ALA A 37 -1.23 10.58 -23.60
N ARG A 38 -1.43 11.66 -24.38
CA ARG A 38 -1.47 11.59 -25.84
C ARG A 38 -0.09 11.28 -26.41
N GLY A 39 -0.03 10.37 -27.36
CA GLY A 39 1.22 9.94 -28.00
C GLY A 39 2.17 9.19 -27.07
N ALA A 40 1.76 8.77 -25.86
CA ALA A 40 2.61 8.10 -24.89
C ALA A 40 3.10 6.72 -25.32
N ARG A 41 2.56 6.15 -26.43
CA ARG A 41 3.00 4.89 -27.03
C ARG A 41 3.87 5.07 -28.28
N ARG A 42 4.05 6.31 -28.74
CA ARG A 42 4.93 6.58 -29.88
C ARG A 42 6.40 6.36 -29.48
N PRO A 43 7.24 5.70 -30.30
CA PRO A 43 8.61 5.34 -29.92
C PRO A 43 9.46 6.51 -29.40
N ASN A 44 9.32 7.69 -29.94
CA ASN A 44 10.11 8.88 -29.60
C ASN A 44 9.41 9.82 -28.58
N SER A 45 8.35 9.36 -27.94
CA SER A 45 7.64 10.17 -26.95
C SER A 45 8.38 10.21 -25.62
N ALA A 46 8.58 11.39 -25.06
CA ALA A 46 9.12 11.56 -23.70
C ALA A 46 8.21 10.95 -22.62
N LEU A 47 6.95 10.66 -22.97
CA LEU A 47 5.99 10.07 -22.03
C LEU A 47 6.03 8.54 -21.99
N VAL A 48 6.78 7.85 -22.89
CA VAL A 48 6.83 6.35 -22.93
C VAL A 48 7.24 5.77 -21.58
N GLY A 49 8.38 6.21 -21.05
CA GLY A 49 8.87 5.74 -19.75
C GLY A 49 8.08 6.32 -18.56
N ALA A 50 7.78 7.61 -18.64
CA ALA A 50 7.15 8.35 -17.56
C ALA A 50 5.72 7.89 -17.21
N THR A 51 5.06 7.18 -18.13
CA THR A 51 3.70 6.65 -17.94
C THR A 51 3.67 5.18 -17.49
N ASN A 52 4.81 4.57 -17.24
CA ASN A 52 4.87 3.22 -16.71
C ASN A 52 4.55 3.18 -15.21
N PRO A 53 3.94 2.10 -14.69
CA PRO A 53 3.81 1.87 -13.27
C PRO A 53 5.15 2.03 -12.54
N PHE A 54 5.12 2.43 -11.28
CA PHE A 54 6.26 2.77 -10.43
C PHE A 54 6.94 4.12 -10.74
N SER A 55 6.69 4.76 -11.89
CA SER A 55 7.30 6.06 -12.21
C SER A 55 6.87 7.10 -11.17
N PHE A 56 7.84 7.60 -10.38
CA PHE A 56 7.64 8.63 -9.36
C PHE A 56 8.34 9.92 -9.75
N GLY A 57 7.63 11.03 -9.65
CA GLY A 57 8.18 12.35 -10.00
C GLY A 57 7.12 13.43 -10.05
N THR A 58 7.37 14.45 -10.83
CA THR A 58 6.43 15.56 -11.08
C THR A 58 5.77 15.39 -12.43
N PHE A 59 4.47 15.62 -12.46
CA PHE A 59 3.63 15.50 -13.65
C PHE A 59 2.93 16.84 -13.89
N THR A 60 3.09 17.39 -15.09
CA THR A 60 2.37 18.59 -15.53
C THR A 60 1.11 18.15 -16.26
N VAL A 61 -0.06 18.54 -15.75
CA VAL A 61 -1.34 18.15 -16.31
C VAL A 61 -2.23 19.37 -16.55
N TYR A 62 -3.09 19.31 -17.58
CA TYR A 62 -4.21 20.22 -17.73
C TYR A 62 -5.45 19.64 -17.06
N GLU A 63 -6.08 20.43 -16.21
CA GLU A 63 -7.34 20.07 -15.55
C GLU A 63 -8.51 20.28 -16.52
N GLY A 64 -9.21 19.20 -16.86
CA GLY A 64 -10.45 19.19 -17.62
C GLY A 64 -11.66 19.08 -16.69
N ARG A 65 -12.87 18.98 -17.26
CA ARG A 65 -14.11 18.85 -16.48
C ARG A 65 -14.22 17.51 -15.76
N THR A 66 -13.78 16.42 -16.37
CA THR A 66 -13.94 15.03 -15.89
C THR A 66 -12.64 14.24 -15.88
N SER A 67 -11.55 14.79 -16.38
CA SER A 67 -10.27 14.10 -16.49
C SER A 67 -9.14 15.09 -16.71
N TYR A 68 -7.92 14.61 -16.48
CA TYR A 68 -6.70 15.36 -16.72
C TYR A 68 -6.09 14.98 -18.07
N THR A 69 -5.31 15.89 -18.66
CA THR A 69 -4.44 15.60 -19.81
C THR A 69 -2.99 15.76 -19.36
N LEU A 70 -2.21 14.68 -19.43
CA LEU A 70 -0.78 14.70 -19.13
C LEU A 70 -0.02 15.39 -20.27
N VAL A 71 0.73 16.43 -19.93
CA VAL A 71 1.51 17.25 -20.89
C VAL A 71 2.97 16.83 -20.87
N SER A 72 3.56 16.77 -19.68
CA SER A 72 4.95 16.40 -19.46
C SER A 72 5.15 15.79 -18.09
N ALA A 73 6.27 15.11 -17.92
CA ALA A 73 6.66 14.56 -16.64
C ALA A 73 8.18 14.66 -16.46
N SER A 74 8.62 14.89 -15.24
CA SER A 74 10.01 14.79 -14.80
C SER A 74 10.09 13.70 -13.73
N ILE A 75 10.61 12.55 -14.10
CA ILE A 75 10.65 11.38 -13.22
C ILE A 75 11.95 11.39 -12.44
N SER A 76 11.84 11.33 -11.12
CA SER A 76 12.96 11.28 -10.18
C SER A 76 13.36 9.85 -9.79
N ASN A 77 12.42 8.89 -9.88
CA ASN A 77 12.69 7.48 -9.61
C ASN A 77 11.79 6.59 -10.48
N TYR A 78 12.39 5.64 -11.19
CA TYR A 78 11.69 4.64 -11.99
C TYR A 78 11.60 3.28 -11.31
N PHE A 79 12.27 3.09 -10.17
CA PHE A 79 12.42 1.79 -9.49
C PHE A 79 12.90 0.70 -10.45
N GLU A 80 13.98 0.98 -11.17
CA GLU A 80 14.51 0.09 -12.23
C GLU A 80 14.94 -1.27 -11.68
N GLU A 81 15.35 -1.33 -10.42
CA GLU A 81 15.71 -2.55 -9.71
C GLU A 81 14.57 -3.56 -9.72
N LEU A 82 13.32 -3.11 -9.55
CA LEU A 82 12.14 -3.98 -9.59
C LEU A 82 11.86 -4.57 -10.97
N ARG A 83 12.48 -4.04 -12.05
CA ARG A 83 12.32 -4.61 -13.39
C ARG A 83 13.14 -5.89 -13.61
N THR A 84 14.18 -6.06 -12.83
CA THR A 84 15.08 -7.22 -12.88
C THR A 84 14.78 -8.25 -11.80
N ASP A 85 13.99 -7.87 -10.81
CA ASP A 85 13.49 -8.72 -9.73
C ASP A 85 12.00 -9.05 -9.99
N ILE A 86 11.75 -10.27 -10.46
CA ILE A 86 10.39 -10.70 -10.82
C ILE A 86 9.49 -10.75 -9.59
N GLU A 87 9.95 -11.32 -8.49
CA GLU A 87 9.17 -11.44 -7.26
C GLU A 87 8.87 -10.06 -6.66
N GLY A 88 9.90 -9.21 -6.49
CA GLY A 88 9.75 -7.84 -6.03
C GLY A 88 8.81 -7.00 -6.92
N ALA A 89 8.84 -7.21 -8.24
CA ALA A 89 7.90 -6.55 -9.15
C ALA A 89 6.44 -6.93 -8.87
N TYR A 90 6.15 -8.22 -8.63
CA TYR A 90 4.78 -8.65 -8.32
C TYR A 90 4.30 -8.13 -6.96
N TYR A 91 5.16 -8.10 -5.93
CA TYR A 91 4.85 -7.39 -4.69
C TYR A 91 4.53 -5.91 -4.97
N GLY A 92 5.36 -5.25 -5.77
CA GLY A 92 5.16 -3.86 -6.16
C GLY A 92 3.82 -3.63 -6.86
N PHE A 93 3.44 -4.45 -7.83
CA PHE A 93 2.14 -4.36 -8.51
C PHE A 93 0.97 -4.54 -7.54
N TYR A 94 1.07 -5.47 -6.60
CA TYR A 94 0.07 -5.63 -5.56
C TYR A 94 -0.05 -4.37 -4.68
N PHE A 95 1.07 -3.76 -4.32
CA PHE A 95 1.06 -2.52 -3.54
C PHE A 95 0.44 -1.35 -4.30
N LEU A 96 0.70 -1.23 -5.61
CA LEU A 96 0.02 -0.25 -6.45
C LEU A 96 -1.49 -0.49 -6.52
N ASP A 97 -1.93 -1.74 -6.63
CA ASP A 97 -3.35 -2.10 -6.68
C ASP A 97 -4.08 -1.77 -5.36
N LEU A 98 -3.45 -2.06 -4.22
CA LEU A 98 -3.99 -1.72 -2.91
C LEU A 98 -4.07 -0.20 -2.71
N ALA A 99 -3.03 0.55 -3.11
CA ALA A 99 -3.06 2.01 -3.10
C ALA A 99 -4.16 2.56 -4.02
N ASN A 100 -4.31 2.00 -5.22
CA ASN A 100 -5.36 2.42 -6.16
C ASN A 100 -6.78 2.16 -5.63
N TYR A 101 -6.96 1.11 -4.83
CA TYR A 101 -8.23 0.79 -4.18
C TYR A 101 -8.62 1.85 -3.16
N TYR A 102 -7.70 2.22 -2.26
CA TYR A 102 -7.96 3.16 -1.19
C TYR A 102 -7.97 4.62 -1.64
N ALA A 103 -7.11 4.99 -2.59
CA ALA A 103 -6.93 6.38 -3.00
C ALA A 103 -8.21 7.01 -3.54
N ARG A 104 -8.49 8.24 -3.11
CA ARG A 104 -9.65 9.05 -3.50
C ARG A 104 -9.23 10.25 -4.35
N GLU A 105 -10.13 10.69 -5.22
CA GLU A 105 -9.95 11.95 -5.95
C GLU A 105 -10.16 13.15 -5.01
N ALA A 106 -9.43 14.22 -5.25
CA ALA A 106 -9.50 15.47 -4.48
C ALA A 106 -9.30 15.30 -2.95
N ASN A 107 -8.61 14.22 -2.52
CA ASN A 107 -8.27 13.96 -1.13
C ASN A 107 -6.77 14.18 -0.87
N ASP A 108 -6.39 14.45 0.37
CA ASP A 108 -4.97 14.47 0.76
C ASP A 108 -4.46 13.04 0.93
N GLU A 109 -3.76 12.55 -0.08
CA GLU A 109 -3.17 11.22 -0.10
C GLU A 109 -1.65 11.25 0.16
N THR A 110 -1.17 12.31 0.78
CA THR A 110 0.28 12.51 1.06
C THR A 110 0.86 11.34 1.85
N MET A 111 0.16 10.87 2.88
CA MET A 111 0.65 9.76 3.72
C MET A 111 0.64 8.43 2.97
N MET A 112 -0.36 8.18 2.14
CA MET A 112 -0.44 6.97 1.32
C MET A 112 0.65 6.96 0.25
N LEU A 113 0.87 8.08 -0.45
CA LEU A 113 1.95 8.22 -1.43
C LEU A 113 3.32 8.00 -0.78
N LYS A 114 3.53 8.56 0.41
CA LYS A 114 4.76 8.41 1.19
C LYS A 114 4.97 6.95 1.61
N LEU A 115 3.93 6.28 2.11
CA LEU A 115 3.98 4.86 2.45
C LEU A 115 4.35 4.03 1.23
N LEU A 116 3.64 4.20 0.12
CA LEU A 116 3.90 3.46 -1.13
C LEU A 116 5.35 3.65 -1.61
N TYR A 117 5.85 4.89 -1.63
CA TYR A 117 7.22 5.18 -2.03
C TYR A 117 8.26 4.49 -1.13
N GLN A 118 8.10 4.56 0.20
CA GLN A 118 9.02 3.91 1.13
C GLN A 118 8.94 2.37 1.05
N THR A 119 7.76 1.83 0.80
CA THR A 119 7.55 0.39 0.61
C THR A 119 8.28 -0.12 -0.64
N LEU A 120 8.14 0.56 -1.77
CA LEU A 120 8.88 0.20 -2.99
C LEU A 120 10.40 0.32 -2.81
N ARG A 121 10.86 1.33 -2.07
CA ARG A 121 12.28 1.41 -1.68
C ARG A 121 12.71 0.25 -0.77
N ALA A 122 11.84 -0.23 0.10
CA ALA A 122 12.13 -1.36 0.96
C ALA A 122 12.29 -2.65 0.14
N LEU A 123 11.48 -2.87 -0.91
CA LEU A 123 11.61 -4.00 -1.83
C LEU A 123 12.97 -4.04 -2.56
N THR A 124 13.61 -2.90 -2.79
CA THR A 124 14.95 -2.88 -3.40
C THR A 124 16.09 -3.15 -2.40
N ASN A 125 15.76 -3.41 -1.13
CA ASN A 125 16.74 -3.71 -0.09
C ASN A 125 16.83 -5.23 0.18
N PRO A 126 17.88 -5.93 -0.28
CA PRO A 126 17.96 -7.39 -0.16
C PRO A 126 18.09 -7.91 1.29
N ARG A 127 18.20 -7.02 2.28
CA ARG A 127 18.25 -7.38 3.71
C ARG A 127 16.87 -7.55 4.33
N LEU A 128 15.82 -7.10 3.66
CA LEU A 128 14.45 -7.14 4.17
C LEU A 128 13.67 -8.23 3.41
N PRO A 129 13.06 -9.20 4.12
CA PRO A 129 12.20 -10.18 3.48
C PRO A 129 10.94 -9.51 2.87
N ASP A 130 10.63 -9.79 1.62
CA ASP A 130 9.47 -9.20 0.91
C ASP A 130 8.15 -9.52 1.62
N ARG A 131 8.03 -10.71 2.21
CA ARG A 131 6.89 -11.09 3.04
C ARG A 131 6.69 -10.14 4.23
N LEU A 132 7.78 -9.73 4.92
CA LEU A 132 7.70 -8.78 6.01
C LEU A 132 7.27 -7.40 5.50
N ILE A 133 7.83 -6.96 4.38
CA ILE A 133 7.47 -5.69 3.73
C ILE A 133 5.98 -5.67 3.40
N ARG A 134 5.44 -6.77 2.86
CA ARG A 134 4.02 -6.92 2.55
C ARG A 134 3.15 -6.67 3.78
N TYR A 135 3.36 -7.38 4.87
CA TYR A 135 2.48 -7.26 6.04
C TYR A 135 2.62 -5.92 6.77
N ILE A 136 3.80 -5.30 6.73
CA ILE A 136 3.99 -3.92 7.20
C ILE A 136 3.15 -2.95 6.36
N TYR A 137 3.22 -3.08 5.03
CA TYR A 137 2.47 -2.22 4.11
C TYR A 137 0.96 -2.36 4.28
N GLU A 138 0.47 -3.60 4.27
CA GLU A 138 -0.95 -3.92 4.44
C GLU A 138 -1.51 -3.35 5.74
N LEU A 139 -0.86 -3.64 6.87
CA LEU A 139 -1.30 -3.16 8.17
C LEU A 139 -1.24 -1.63 8.27
N LYS A 140 -0.18 -1.00 7.75
CA LYS A 140 -0.07 0.46 7.77
C LYS A 140 -1.05 1.15 6.83
N MET A 141 -1.37 0.54 5.69
CA MET A 141 -2.38 1.02 4.76
C MET A 141 -3.76 1.08 5.42
N LEU A 142 -4.14 0.02 6.15
CA LEU A 142 -5.36 0.01 6.96
C LEU A 142 -5.38 1.14 7.98
N CYS A 143 -4.26 1.37 8.70
CA CYS A 143 -4.16 2.44 9.69
C CYS A 143 -4.34 3.84 9.07
N ILE A 144 -3.72 4.10 7.91
CA ILE A 144 -3.83 5.39 7.22
C ILE A 144 -5.27 5.66 6.78
N ASN A 145 -6.02 4.60 6.45
CA ASN A 145 -7.41 4.70 6.01
C ASN A 145 -8.44 4.60 7.15
N GLY A 146 -7.99 4.59 8.42
CA GLY A 146 -8.89 4.55 9.58
C GLY A 146 -9.45 3.17 9.92
N GLU A 147 -8.94 2.12 9.28
CA GLU A 147 -9.34 0.71 9.48
C GLU A 147 -8.30 -0.09 10.27
N GLY A 148 -7.31 0.58 10.88
CA GLY A 148 -6.25 -0.07 11.66
C GLY A 148 -6.77 -0.73 12.93
N PRO A 149 -6.20 -1.89 13.35
CA PRO A 149 -6.63 -2.59 14.55
C PRO A 149 -6.25 -1.84 15.83
N GLN A 150 -7.08 -1.98 16.88
CA GLN A 150 -6.73 -1.53 18.22
C GLN A 150 -5.79 -2.54 18.88
N VAL A 151 -4.52 -2.16 19.05
CA VAL A 151 -3.45 -3.03 19.57
C VAL A 151 -2.83 -2.55 20.87
N PHE A 152 -3.37 -1.50 21.50
CA PHE A 152 -2.82 -0.91 22.72
C PHE A 152 -3.68 -1.13 23.96
N GLU A 153 -4.96 -1.36 23.77
CA GLU A 153 -5.93 -1.54 24.86
C GLU A 153 -7.09 -2.43 24.40
N CYS A 154 -7.84 -2.96 25.34
CA CYS A 154 -9.03 -3.75 25.04
C CYS A 154 -10.08 -2.92 24.31
N ILE A 155 -10.50 -3.37 23.14
CA ILE A 155 -11.49 -2.65 22.32
C ILE A 155 -12.88 -2.59 22.96
N CYS A 156 -13.14 -3.48 23.94
CA CYS A 156 -14.44 -3.53 24.63
C CYS A 156 -14.52 -2.64 25.86
N CYS A 157 -13.44 -2.53 26.66
CA CYS A 157 -13.47 -1.81 27.94
C CYS A 157 -12.32 -0.81 28.14
N GLY A 158 -11.39 -0.68 27.20
CA GLY A 158 -10.25 0.23 27.31
C GLY A 158 -9.13 -0.24 28.27
N GLU A 159 -9.25 -1.41 28.89
CA GLU A 159 -8.24 -1.93 29.83
C GLU A 159 -6.96 -2.31 29.09
N ARG A 160 -5.79 -2.01 29.72
CA ARG A 160 -4.46 -2.35 29.22
C ARG A 160 -3.92 -3.58 29.95
N GLU A 161 -4.55 -4.72 29.76
CA GLU A 161 -4.13 -5.97 30.38
C GLU A 161 -3.07 -6.71 29.55
N LYS A 162 -2.14 -7.44 30.25
CA LYS A 162 -1.12 -8.24 29.59
C LYS A 162 -1.66 -9.53 28.96
N SER A 163 -2.76 -10.09 29.47
CA SER A 163 -3.42 -11.28 28.93
C SER A 163 -4.60 -10.86 28.05
N ALA A 164 -4.31 -10.60 26.79
CA ALA A 164 -5.33 -10.27 25.80
C ALA A 164 -5.21 -11.23 24.60
N VAL A 165 -6.35 -11.50 23.98
CA VAL A 165 -6.41 -12.14 22.67
C VAL A 165 -6.71 -11.11 21.60
N PHE A 166 -6.33 -11.38 20.36
CA PHE A 166 -6.70 -10.56 19.22
C PHE A 166 -7.95 -11.13 18.56
N SER A 167 -8.98 -10.31 18.40
CA SER A 167 -10.17 -10.66 17.65
C SER A 167 -10.20 -9.91 16.34
N VAL A 168 -10.19 -10.64 15.22
CA VAL A 168 -10.30 -10.08 13.88
C VAL A 168 -11.64 -9.36 13.72
N ARG A 169 -12.74 -10.01 14.12
CA ARG A 169 -14.10 -9.46 13.99
C ARG A 169 -14.34 -8.22 14.84
N LYS A 170 -13.69 -8.12 16.00
CA LYS A 170 -13.78 -6.93 16.84
C LYS A 170 -12.80 -5.84 16.40
N GLY A 171 -11.82 -6.18 15.59
CA GLY A 171 -10.83 -5.23 15.10
C GLY A 171 -9.75 -4.89 16.11
N GLY A 172 -9.42 -5.77 17.08
CA GLY A 172 -8.39 -5.45 18.06
C GLY A 172 -8.26 -6.40 19.24
N LEU A 173 -7.51 -5.94 20.25
CA LEU A 173 -7.27 -6.69 21.47
C LEU A 173 -8.53 -6.77 22.36
N VAL A 174 -8.72 -7.92 22.99
CA VAL A 174 -9.78 -8.17 23.98
C VAL A 174 -9.13 -8.76 25.23
N CYS A 175 -9.32 -8.13 26.37
CA CYS A 175 -8.76 -8.57 27.65
C CYS A 175 -9.47 -9.81 28.21
N GLY A 176 -8.84 -10.46 29.21
CA GLY A 176 -9.36 -11.68 29.85
C GLY A 176 -10.79 -11.52 30.44
N LYS A 177 -11.14 -10.32 30.93
CA LYS A 177 -12.48 -10.04 31.44
C LYS A 177 -13.57 -9.99 30.36
N CYS A 178 -13.20 -9.54 29.13
CA CYS A 178 -14.13 -9.39 28.02
C CYS A 178 -14.15 -10.60 27.07
N MET A 179 -13.26 -11.55 27.26
CA MET A 179 -13.00 -12.68 26.35
C MET A 179 -14.15 -13.70 26.28
N ASN A 180 -15.00 -13.79 27.32
CA ASN A 180 -16.06 -14.82 27.43
C ASN A 180 -17.10 -14.80 26.29
N HIS A 181 -17.15 -13.73 25.50
CA HIS A 181 -18.08 -13.57 24.38
C HIS A 181 -17.37 -13.50 23.02
N ILE A 182 -16.09 -13.88 22.96
CA ILE A 182 -15.28 -13.83 21.74
C ILE A 182 -15.04 -15.26 21.24
N MET A 183 -15.45 -15.52 19.99
CA MET A 183 -15.30 -16.84 19.38
C MET A 183 -14.09 -16.95 18.45
N ASP A 184 -13.45 -15.81 18.09
CA ASP A 184 -12.33 -15.71 17.15
C ASP A 184 -11.05 -15.18 17.81
N GLY A 185 -10.91 -15.39 19.13
CA GLY A 185 -9.74 -14.91 19.89
C GLY A 185 -8.46 -15.65 19.50
N ILE A 186 -7.47 -14.92 18.99
CA ILE A 186 -6.14 -15.41 18.65
C ILE A 186 -5.17 -15.01 19.75
N SER A 187 -4.52 -15.99 20.38
CA SER A 187 -3.45 -15.74 21.35
C SER A 187 -2.23 -15.18 20.63
N LEU A 188 -1.75 -14.00 21.04
CA LEU A 188 -0.59 -13.37 20.44
C LEU A 188 0.70 -13.70 21.18
N HIS A 189 1.75 -14.03 20.42
CA HIS A 189 3.10 -13.98 20.98
C HIS A 189 3.46 -12.52 21.32
N PRO A 190 4.11 -12.25 22.46
CA PRO A 190 4.46 -10.89 22.88
C PRO A 190 5.22 -10.09 21.81
N SER A 191 6.13 -10.73 21.08
CA SER A 191 6.85 -10.08 19.98
C SER A 191 5.97 -9.76 18.79
N THR A 192 4.94 -10.55 18.48
CA THR A 192 3.98 -10.25 17.42
C THR A 192 3.14 -9.04 17.79
N LEU A 193 2.64 -9.00 19.03
CA LEU A 193 1.91 -7.84 19.52
C LEU A 193 2.77 -6.57 19.46
N TYR A 194 4.01 -6.64 19.95
CA TYR A 194 4.95 -5.52 19.88
C TYR A 194 5.20 -5.07 18.44
N THR A 195 5.36 -6.02 17.50
CA THR A 195 5.54 -5.72 16.08
C THR A 195 4.33 -5.00 15.50
N MET A 196 3.11 -5.46 15.80
CA MET A 196 1.87 -4.79 15.38
C MET A 196 1.79 -3.38 15.97
N GLN A 197 2.06 -3.22 17.26
CA GLN A 197 2.07 -1.91 17.93
C GLN A 197 3.09 -0.97 17.30
N TYR A 198 4.28 -1.48 16.97
CA TYR A 198 5.32 -0.70 16.30
C TYR A 198 4.87 -0.23 14.91
N ILE A 199 4.30 -1.12 14.10
CA ILE A 199 3.80 -0.77 12.75
C ILE A 199 2.68 0.27 12.84
N VAL A 200 1.72 0.07 13.73
CA VAL A 200 0.56 0.96 13.88
C VAL A 200 1.00 2.37 14.29
N SER A 201 1.87 2.48 15.31
CA SER A 201 2.24 3.77 15.92
C SER A 201 3.39 4.49 15.22
N SER A 202 4.27 3.76 14.51
CA SER A 202 5.47 4.36 13.92
C SER A 202 5.16 5.26 12.72
N PRO A 203 5.92 6.35 12.54
CA PRO A 203 5.89 7.11 11.30
C PRO A 203 6.42 6.26 10.13
N VAL A 204 5.97 6.57 8.92
CA VAL A 204 6.26 5.79 7.70
C VAL A 204 7.76 5.58 7.47
N GLU A 205 8.59 6.56 7.82
CA GLU A 205 10.04 6.54 7.63
C GLU A 205 10.78 5.51 8.49
N LYS A 206 10.12 5.02 9.54
CA LYS A 206 10.71 4.05 10.48
C LYS A 206 10.22 2.62 10.30
N LEU A 207 9.31 2.37 9.35
CA LEU A 207 8.65 1.07 9.20
C LEU A 207 9.57 -0.05 8.73
N TYR A 208 10.58 0.26 7.91
CA TYR A 208 11.40 -0.75 7.21
C TYR A 208 12.83 -0.84 7.75
N ASN A 209 13.00 -0.77 9.07
CA ASN A 209 14.31 -0.74 9.73
C ASN A 209 14.51 -1.86 10.77
N PHE A 210 13.64 -2.87 10.77
CA PHE A 210 13.73 -4.00 11.69
C PHE A 210 13.48 -5.33 10.99
N LEU A 211 13.88 -6.41 11.65
CA LEU A 211 13.61 -7.78 11.27
C LEU A 211 12.86 -8.48 12.41
N VAL A 212 12.14 -9.51 12.07
CA VAL A 212 11.45 -10.38 13.03
C VAL A 212 11.88 -11.84 12.83
N LYS A 213 11.70 -12.67 13.86
CA LYS A 213 11.88 -14.11 13.73
C LYS A 213 10.75 -14.70 12.88
N GLU A 214 11.01 -15.87 12.27
CA GLU A 214 10.02 -16.53 11.39
C GLU A 214 8.69 -16.82 12.11
N GLU A 215 8.71 -17.21 13.37
CA GLU A 215 7.50 -17.45 14.19
C GLU A 215 6.62 -16.19 14.29
N VAL A 216 7.27 -15.01 14.45
CA VAL A 216 6.58 -13.72 14.53
C VAL A 216 6.04 -13.32 13.15
N LEU A 217 6.82 -13.55 12.09
CA LEU A 217 6.39 -13.28 10.72
C LEU A 217 5.20 -14.14 10.33
N GLN A 218 5.23 -15.43 10.68
CA GLN A 218 4.14 -16.37 10.41
C GLN A 218 2.85 -15.91 11.11
N GLN A 219 2.90 -15.61 12.40
CA GLN A 219 1.72 -15.17 13.14
C GLN A 219 1.22 -13.80 12.64
N LEU A 220 2.14 -12.88 12.31
CA LEU A 220 1.77 -11.58 11.71
C LEU A 220 1.04 -11.80 10.38
N SER A 221 1.52 -12.72 9.55
CA SER A 221 0.92 -13.05 8.25
C SER A 221 -0.52 -13.58 8.40
N GLU A 222 -0.73 -14.49 9.32
CA GLU A 222 -2.05 -15.07 9.61
C GLU A 222 -3.06 -13.99 10.05
N ILE A 223 -2.63 -13.12 10.96
CA ILE A 223 -3.48 -12.06 11.50
C ILE A 223 -3.80 -11.02 10.44
N VAL A 224 -2.78 -10.50 9.73
CA VAL A 224 -2.98 -9.44 8.75
C VAL A 224 -3.80 -9.95 7.57
N THR A 225 -3.58 -11.18 7.10
CA THR A 225 -4.37 -11.79 6.03
C THR A 225 -5.83 -11.97 6.44
N ALA A 226 -6.08 -12.49 7.65
CA ALA A 226 -7.44 -12.64 8.16
C ALA A 226 -8.14 -11.28 8.34
N TYR A 227 -7.40 -10.29 8.82
CA TYR A 227 -7.90 -8.93 9.03
C TYR A 227 -8.26 -8.25 7.70
N LEU A 228 -7.37 -8.32 6.72
CA LEU A 228 -7.66 -7.81 5.37
C LEU A 228 -8.89 -8.47 4.76
N LYS A 229 -9.02 -9.79 4.90
CA LYS A 229 -10.18 -10.52 4.37
C LYS A 229 -11.51 -10.09 5.02
N GLU A 230 -11.50 -9.75 6.30
CA GLU A 230 -12.69 -9.30 7.03
C GLU A 230 -13.09 -7.86 6.63
N TYR A 231 -12.10 -6.95 6.49
CA TYR A 231 -12.35 -5.52 6.27
C TYR A 231 -12.30 -5.08 4.81
N LEU A 232 -11.49 -5.76 3.97
CA LEU A 232 -11.47 -5.50 2.54
C LEU A 232 -12.40 -6.46 1.81
N GLY A 233 -13.59 -6.05 1.46
CA GLY A 233 -14.53 -6.86 0.67
C GLY A 233 -14.12 -7.09 -0.80
N LYS A 234 -12.81 -7.01 -1.13
CA LYS A 234 -12.26 -7.11 -2.48
C LYS A 234 -11.09 -8.09 -2.55
N GLN A 235 -11.12 -8.94 -3.58
CA GLN A 235 -9.96 -9.76 -3.99
C GLN A 235 -9.12 -8.99 -5.03
N PHE A 236 -7.79 -9.06 -4.89
CA PHE A 236 -6.84 -8.45 -5.82
C PHE A 236 -6.22 -9.53 -6.68
N LYS A 237 -6.40 -9.43 -7.98
CA LYS A 237 -5.79 -10.36 -8.95
C LYS A 237 -4.26 -10.36 -8.86
N SER A 238 -3.66 -9.20 -8.58
CA SER A 238 -2.22 -9.07 -8.35
C SER A 238 -1.75 -9.87 -7.13
N LEU A 239 -2.56 -9.95 -6.07
CA LEU A 239 -2.27 -10.78 -4.90
C LEU A 239 -2.38 -12.28 -5.21
N GLU A 240 -3.39 -12.70 -5.94
CA GLU A 240 -3.55 -14.11 -6.36
C GLU A 240 -2.35 -14.59 -7.20
N ILE A 241 -1.88 -13.73 -8.12
CA ILE A 241 -0.69 -14.03 -8.93
C ILE A 241 0.56 -14.08 -8.03
N LEU A 242 0.74 -13.11 -7.13
CA LEU A 242 1.86 -13.07 -6.20
C LEU A 242 1.92 -14.36 -5.36
N GLU A 243 0.80 -14.78 -4.76
CA GLU A 243 0.71 -16.00 -3.96
C GLU A 243 1.01 -17.28 -4.76
N THR A 244 0.73 -17.28 -6.06
CA THR A 244 1.07 -18.40 -6.94
C THR A 244 2.57 -18.49 -7.23
N ILE A 245 3.26 -17.36 -7.28
CA ILE A 245 4.70 -17.29 -7.62
C ILE A 245 5.58 -17.54 -6.38
N THR A 246 5.08 -17.19 -5.19
CA THR A 246 5.83 -17.30 -3.93
C THR A 246 5.59 -18.61 -3.16
N GLN A 247 4.79 -19.53 -3.73
CA GLN A 247 4.64 -20.91 -3.25
C GLN A 247 5.79 -21.79 -3.74
#